data_9c371c0fd4cd82588d0e4ebd21c82d7e
#
_entry.id   9c371c0fd4cd82588d0e4ebd21c82d7e
#
_cell.length_a   1.000
_cell.length_b   1.000
_cell.length_c   1.000
_cell.angle_alpha   90.00
_cell.angle_beta   90.00
_cell.angle_gamma   90.00
#
_symmetry.space_group_name_H-M   'P 1'
#
loop_
_entity.id
_entity.type
_entity.pdbx_description
1 polymer ?
#
loop_
_entity_poly.entity_id
_entity_poly.type
_entity_poly.pdbx_seq_one_letter_code
_entity_poly.pdbx_strand_id
1 'polypeptide(L)'
;GGGGRGGGRLGDGKPGRGTAVGPAAGVGLALAPTAVVAPVGGAVGVDLPAFELPAAVALAAGAMAGDISASFLKRRSGRERGAAFPGLDQLDFVVGALAAVVLVAPTWATAVFTLPVVAVVVVMTPVFHLATNVGAYALGVKAEPW
;
A
#
# COMPACT_ATOMS: atom_id res chain seq x y z
N GLY A 1 22.58 -34.34 32.87
CA GLY A 1 23.37 -33.62 31.86
C GLY A 1 22.71 -33.74 30.50
N GLY A 2 22.72 -32.74 29.70
CA GLY A 2 22.30 -32.82 28.31
C GLY A 2 21.35 -31.68 27.90
N GLY A 3 21.89 -30.48 27.83
CA GLY A 3 21.19 -29.35 27.27
C GLY A 3 21.03 -29.48 25.77
N GLY A 4 19.80 -29.69 25.30
CA GLY A 4 19.44 -29.57 23.90
C GLY A 4 19.20 -28.12 23.52
N ARG A 5 20.19 -27.46 22.93
CA ARG A 5 20.02 -26.18 22.27
C ARG A 5 19.22 -26.39 20.98
N GLY A 6 17.91 -26.28 21.07
CA GLY A 6 17.05 -26.15 19.92
C GLY A 6 17.21 -24.74 19.34
N GLY A 7 18.23 -24.52 18.52
CA GLY A 7 18.33 -23.33 17.68
C GLY A 7 17.21 -23.37 16.65
N GLY A 8 16.12 -22.66 16.90
CA GLY A 8 15.10 -22.38 15.90
C GLY A 8 15.74 -21.57 14.77
N ARG A 9 16.14 -22.27 13.72
CA ARG A 9 16.48 -21.65 12.45
C ARG A 9 15.22 -20.99 11.94
N LEU A 10 15.17 -19.69 12.08
CA LEU A 10 14.24 -18.84 11.35
C LEU A 10 14.33 -19.25 9.88
N GLY A 11 13.23 -19.80 9.37
CA GLY A 11 13.17 -20.22 8.00
C GLY A 11 13.63 -19.10 7.08
N ASP A 12 14.39 -19.46 6.08
CA ASP A 12 14.79 -18.63 4.96
C ASP A 12 13.55 -18.22 4.16
N GLY A 13 12.72 -17.36 4.75
CA GLY A 13 11.72 -16.59 4.05
C GLY A 13 12.47 -15.56 3.23
N LYS A 14 12.74 -15.91 1.98
CA LYS A 14 13.43 -15.07 1.01
C LYS A 14 12.79 -13.68 0.98
N PRO A 15 13.39 -12.63 1.57
CA PRO A 15 12.81 -11.29 1.58
C PRO A 15 12.66 -10.69 0.17
N GLY A 16 13.40 -11.24 -0.80
CA GLY A 16 13.39 -10.73 -2.18
C GLY A 16 12.14 -11.06 -3.01
N ARG A 17 11.37 -12.10 -2.67
CA ARG A 17 10.15 -12.41 -3.46
C ARG A 17 8.98 -11.50 -3.12
N GLY A 18 8.76 -11.20 -1.84
CA GLY A 18 7.70 -10.28 -1.42
C GLY A 18 7.96 -8.85 -1.88
N THR A 19 9.23 -8.43 -1.92
CA THR A 19 9.64 -7.08 -2.31
C THR A 19 9.40 -6.77 -3.80
N ALA A 20 9.42 -7.78 -4.67
CA ALA A 20 9.17 -7.61 -6.10
C ALA A 20 7.71 -7.86 -6.48
N VAL A 21 7.05 -8.82 -5.82
CA VAL A 21 5.66 -9.20 -6.12
C VAL A 21 4.67 -8.10 -5.74
N GLY A 22 4.88 -7.42 -4.61
CA GLY A 22 4.00 -6.33 -4.16
C GLY A 22 3.91 -5.18 -5.17
N PRO A 23 5.02 -4.54 -5.55
CA PRO A 23 5.03 -3.49 -6.56
C PRO A 23 4.54 -3.95 -7.93
N ALA A 24 4.91 -5.15 -8.38
CA ALA A 24 4.44 -5.69 -9.67
C ALA A 24 2.92 -5.88 -9.67
N ALA A 25 2.36 -6.43 -8.59
CA ALA A 25 0.91 -6.54 -8.41
C ALA A 25 0.25 -5.15 -8.35
N GLY A 26 0.86 -4.18 -7.65
CA GLY A 26 0.39 -2.79 -7.58
C GLY A 26 0.33 -2.12 -8.95
N VAL A 27 1.37 -2.27 -9.77
CA VAL A 27 1.37 -1.78 -11.17
C VAL A 27 0.28 -2.47 -11.98
N GLY A 28 0.14 -3.79 -11.88
CA GLY A 28 -0.91 -4.54 -12.57
C GLY A 28 -2.31 -4.07 -12.18
N LEU A 29 -2.55 -3.87 -10.88
CA LEU A 29 -3.82 -3.36 -10.36
C LEU A 29 -4.09 -1.90 -10.77
N ALA A 30 -3.06 -1.07 -10.94
CA ALA A 30 -3.21 0.29 -11.44
C ALA A 30 -3.53 0.32 -12.93
N LEU A 31 -2.93 -0.57 -13.72
CA LEU A 31 -3.11 -0.60 -15.18
C LEU A 31 -4.37 -1.37 -15.62
N ALA A 32 -4.81 -2.38 -14.88
CA ALA A 32 -5.99 -3.18 -15.23
C ALA A 32 -7.27 -2.33 -15.41
N PRO A 33 -7.60 -1.37 -14.52
CA PRO A 33 -8.76 -0.50 -14.72
C PRO A 33 -8.65 0.39 -15.96
N THR A 34 -7.45 0.71 -16.43
CA THR A 34 -7.22 1.57 -17.59
C THR A 34 -7.95 1.05 -18.84
N ALA A 35 -8.07 -0.27 -18.98
CA ALA A 35 -8.81 -0.89 -20.08
C ALA A 35 -10.32 -0.59 -20.07
N VAL A 36 -10.89 -0.27 -18.91
CA VAL A 36 -12.32 0.00 -18.74
C VAL A 36 -12.63 1.49 -18.50
N VAL A 37 -11.60 2.31 -18.29
CA VAL A 37 -11.77 3.75 -18.01
C VAL A 37 -12.52 4.46 -19.13
N ALA A 38 -12.16 4.26 -20.40
CA ALA A 38 -12.81 4.90 -21.52
C ALA A 38 -14.28 4.47 -21.70
N PRO A 39 -14.65 3.17 -21.71
CA PRO A 39 -16.04 2.76 -21.79
C PRO A 39 -16.87 3.18 -20.58
N VAL A 40 -16.32 3.15 -19.37
CA VAL A 40 -17.02 3.59 -18.15
C VAL A 40 -17.20 5.11 -18.18
N GLY A 41 -16.16 5.88 -18.49
CA GLY A 41 -16.22 7.33 -18.62
C GLY A 41 -17.28 7.77 -19.63
N GLY A 42 -17.31 7.12 -20.80
CA GLY A 42 -18.34 7.36 -21.80
C GLY A 42 -19.76 7.04 -21.33
N ALA A 43 -19.93 5.98 -20.54
CA ALA A 43 -21.24 5.59 -20.01
C ALA A 43 -21.77 6.55 -18.94
N VAL A 44 -20.88 7.16 -18.14
CA VAL A 44 -21.26 8.10 -17.06
C VAL A 44 -21.10 9.56 -17.46
N GLY A 45 -20.64 9.86 -18.68
CA GLY A 45 -20.46 11.21 -19.18
C GLY A 45 -19.32 11.99 -18.50
N VAL A 46 -18.30 11.30 -17.99
CA VAL A 46 -17.16 11.89 -17.27
C VAL A 46 -15.85 11.37 -17.88
N ASP A 47 -14.91 12.29 -18.10
CA ASP A 47 -13.54 11.93 -18.46
C ASP A 47 -12.81 11.37 -17.23
N LEU A 48 -12.62 10.05 -17.21
CA LEU A 48 -11.88 9.38 -16.16
C LEU A 48 -10.39 9.27 -16.56
N PRO A 49 -9.46 9.61 -15.65
CA PRO A 49 -8.04 9.56 -15.95
C PRO A 49 -7.55 8.12 -16.07
N ALA A 50 -6.86 7.82 -17.16
CA ALA A 50 -6.13 6.55 -17.30
C ALA A 50 -4.81 6.61 -16.53
N PHE A 51 -4.34 5.45 -16.04
CA PHE A 51 -3.03 5.36 -15.45
C PHE A 51 -1.94 5.28 -16.51
N GLU A 52 -1.00 6.20 -16.44
CA GLU A 52 0.23 6.11 -17.22
C GLU A 52 1.21 5.18 -16.52
N LEU A 53 2.02 4.45 -17.30
CA LEU A 53 2.97 3.48 -16.74
C LEU A 53 3.96 4.12 -15.73
N PRO A 54 4.55 5.31 -15.97
CA PRO A 54 5.41 5.95 -14.98
C PRO A 54 4.67 6.26 -13.67
N ALA A 55 3.42 6.73 -13.74
CA ALA A 55 2.61 7.02 -12.57
C ALA A 55 2.27 5.73 -11.80
N ALA A 56 1.86 4.67 -12.49
CA ALA A 56 1.56 3.38 -11.86
C ALA A 56 2.78 2.77 -11.15
N VAL A 57 3.95 2.83 -11.78
CA VAL A 57 5.21 2.35 -11.18
C VAL A 57 5.58 3.21 -9.97
N ALA A 58 5.48 4.54 -10.08
CA ALA A 58 5.80 5.47 -9.00
C ALA A 58 4.88 5.26 -7.78
N LEU A 59 3.58 5.12 -8.00
CA LEU A 59 2.61 4.84 -6.93
C LEU A 59 2.93 3.52 -6.20
N ALA A 60 3.18 2.44 -6.95
CA ALA A 60 3.46 1.13 -6.37
C ALA A 60 4.80 1.11 -5.61
N ALA A 61 5.87 1.66 -6.19
CA ALA A 61 7.19 1.74 -5.55
C ALA A 61 7.18 2.70 -4.35
N GLY A 62 6.49 3.83 -4.49
CA GLY A 62 6.33 4.82 -3.42
C GLY A 62 5.56 4.28 -2.23
N ALA A 63 4.48 3.55 -2.46
CA ALA A 63 3.72 2.88 -1.40
C ALA A 63 4.62 1.92 -0.61
N MET A 64 5.40 1.08 -1.30
CA MET A 64 6.35 0.17 -0.64
C MET A 64 7.42 0.93 0.15
N ALA A 65 7.96 2.01 -0.41
CA ALA A 65 8.96 2.83 0.27
C ALA A 65 8.38 3.52 1.52
N GLY A 66 7.14 3.98 1.47
CA GLY A 66 6.40 4.54 2.61
C GLY A 66 6.26 3.54 3.75
N ASP A 67 5.75 2.35 3.46
CA ASP A 67 5.61 1.26 4.44
C ASP A 67 6.95 0.86 5.08
N ILE A 68 7.99 0.68 4.26
CA ILE A 68 9.35 0.37 4.75
C ILE A 68 9.87 1.48 5.66
N SER A 69 9.69 2.75 5.27
CA SER A 69 10.14 3.91 6.02
C SER A 69 9.43 4.02 7.38
N ALA A 70 8.11 3.86 7.40
CA ALA A 70 7.33 3.86 8.62
C ALA A 70 7.71 2.70 9.54
N SER A 71 7.90 1.51 8.98
CA SER A 71 8.37 0.33 9.71
C SER A 71 9.76 0.55 10.32
N PHE A 72 10.64 1.25 9.62
CA PHE A 72 11.97 1.64 10.13
C PHE A 72 11.87 2.65 11.29
N LEU A 73 11.06 3.71 11.10
CA LEU A 73 10.82 4.74 12.13
C LEU A 73 10.22 4.14 13.41
N LYS A 74 9.25 3.24 13.28
CA LYS A 74 8.64 2.53 14.42
C LYS A 74 9.68 1.77 15.23
N ARG A 75 10.57 1.05 14.57
CA ARG A 75 11.65 0.31 15.25
C ARG A 75 12.63 1.25 15.97
N ARG A 76 12.95 2.39 15.34
CA ARG A 76 13.85 3.38 15.91
C ARG A 76 13.25 4.11 17.12
N SER A 77 11.91 4.21 17.20
CA SER A 77 11.18 4.78 18.35
C SER A 77 10.95 3.79 19.51
N GLY A 78 11.60 2.62 19.47
CA GLY A 78 11.54 1.63 20.57
C GLY A 78 10.24 0.82 20.62
N ARG A 79 9.40 0.85 19.57
CA ARG A 79 8.18 0.05 19.52
C ARG A 79 8.47 -1.39 19.09
N GLU A 80 7.77 -2.33 19.72
CA GLU A 80 7.86 -3.75 19.38
C GLU A 80 7.36 -4.05 17.97
N ARG A 81 7.86 -5.13 17.38
CA ARG A 81 7.38 -5.64 16.08
C ARG A 81 5.90 -5.98 16.17
N GLY A 82 5.10 -5.42 15.25
CA GLY A 82 3.65 -5.68 15.20
C GLY A 82 2.81 -4.79 16.10
N ALA A 83 3.41 -3.90 16.91
CA ALA A 83 2.64 -2.91 17.66
C ALA A 83 1.88 -1.99 16.72
N ALA A 84 0.58 -1.85 16.95
CA ALA A 84 -0.27 -0.95 16.17
C ALA A 84 0.15 0.52 16.39
N PHE A 85 0.22 1.27 15.30
CA PHE A 85 0.40 2.72 15.34
C PHE A 85 -0.76 3.37 14.55
N PRO A 86 -1.92 3.57 15.21
CA PRO A 86 -3.09 4.12 14.54
C PRO A 86 -2.77 5.43 13.80
N GLY A 87 -3.22 5.52 12.55
CA GLY A 87 -2.94 6.64 11.66
C GLY A 87 -1.66 6.47 10.82
N LEU A 88 -0.52 6.17 11.44
CA LEU A 88 0.72 5.99 10.68
C LEU A 88 0.69 4.72 9.82
N ASP A 89 0.26 3.59 10.39
CA ASP A 89 0.18 2.30 9.69
C ASP A 89 -0.86 2.26 8.56
N GLN A 90 -1.72 3.26 8.52
CA GLN A 90 -2.81 3.33 7.55
C GLN A 90 -2.52 4.30 6.41
N LEU A 91 -1.62 5.26 6.62
CA LEU A 91 -1.38 6.35 5.68
C LEU A 91 0.07 6.42 5.19
N ASP A 92 0.99 5.67 5.78
CA ASP A 92 2.42 5.68 5.44
C ASP A 92 2.66 5.35 3.96
N PHE A 93 2.02 4.30 3.45
CA PHE A 93 2.10 3.92 2.05
C PHE A 93 1.41 4.93 1.12
N VAL A 94 0.34 5.60 1.58
CA VAL A 94 -0.32 6.67 0.82
C VAL A 94 0.59 7.86 0.66
N VAL A 95 1.23 8.30 1.75
CA VAL A 95 2.19 9.41 1.72
C VAL A 95 3.37 9.07 0.80
N GLY A 96 3.93 7.87 0.92
CA GLY A 96 5.01 7.40 0.06
C GLY A 96 4.61 7.35 -1.42
N ALA A 97 3.42 6.84 -1.72
CA ALA A 97 2.88 6.77 -3.08
C ALA A 97 2.67 8.16 -3.70
N LEU A 98 2.02 9.07 -2.97
CA LEU A 98 1.77 10.43 -3.44
C LEU A 98 3.07 11.21 -3.63
N ALA A 99 4.02 11.10 -2.72
CA ALA A 99 5.33 11.72 -2.86
C ALA A 99 6.07 11.22 -4.12
N ALA A 100 6.10 9.91 -4.34
CA ALA A 100 6.77 9.33 -5.49
C ALA A 100 6.12 9.73 -6.82
N VAL A 101 4.80 9.72 -6.91
CA VAL A 101 4.12 10.07 -8.17
C VAL A 101 4.24 11.56 -8.50
N VAL A 102 4.25 12.44 -7.51
CA VAL A 102 4.50 13.88 -7.72
C VAL A 102 5.91 14.12 -8.26
N LEU A 103 6.89 13.33 -7.83
CA LEU A 103 8.27 13.44 -8.31
C LEU A 103 8.47 12.86 -9.72
N VAL A 104 7.79 11.76 -10.05
CA VAL A 104 8.01 11.01 -11.31
C VAL A 104 7.08 11.45 -12.42
N ALA A 105 5.82 11.75 -12.10
CA ALA A 105 4.79 12.12 -13.06
C ALA A 105 3.97 13.34 -12.55
N PRO A 106 4.60 14.51 -12.36
CA PRO A 106 3.97 15.67 -11.72
C PRO A 106 2.72 16.16 -12.46
N THR A 107 2.76 16.20 -13.78
CA THR A 107 1.62 16.67 -14.60
C THR A 107 0.41 15.75 -14.42
N TRP A 108 0.61 14.44 -14.49
CA TRP A 108 -0.44 13.46 -14.26
C TRP A 108 -0.94 13.53 -12.80
N ALA A 109 -0.01 13.61 -11.84
CA ALA A 109 -0.35 13.65 -10.42
C ALA A 109 -1.23 14.85 -10.06
N THR A 110 -0.91 16.05 -10.55
CA THR A 110 -1.69 17.26 -10.28
C THR A 110 -3.04 17.27 -10.98
N ALA A 111 -3.16 16.63 -12.14
CA ALA A 111 -4.43 16.47 -12.84
C ALA A 111 -5.38 15.49 -12.12
N VAL A 112 -4.83 14.41 -11.55
CA VAL A 112 -5.62 13.34 -10.94
C VAL A 112 -5.85 13.58 -9.45
N PHE A 113 -4.79 13.89 -8.69
CA PHE A 113 -4.86 14.08 -7.24
C PHE A 113 -5.24 15.51 -6.86
N THR A 114 -6.43 15.92 -7.27
CA THR A 114 -7.04 17.17 -6.79
C THR A 114 -7.33 17.09 -5.29
N LEU A 115 -7.50 18.23 -4.62
CA LEU A 115 -7.75 18.26 -3.18
C LEU A 115 -8.93 17.37 -2.74
N PRO A 116 -10.08 17.35 -3.43
CA PRO A 116 -11.16 16.42 -3.09
C PRO A 116 -10.76 14.95 -3.22
N VAL A 117 -10.01 14.59 -4.26
CA VAL A 117 -9.55 13.20 -4.47
C VAL A 117 -8.59 12.80 -3.35
N VAL A 118 -7.63 13.64 -3.00
CA VAL A 118 -6.71 13.39 -1.88
C VAL A 118 -7.49 13.23 -0.57
N ALA A 119 -8.47 14.08 -0.31
CA ALA A 119 -9.31 13.98 0.88
C ALA A 119 -10.05 12.62 0.93
N VAL A 120 -10.63 12.19 -0.19
CA VAL A 120 -11.29 10.86 -0.28
C VAL A 120 -10.27 9.74 -0.04
N VAL A 121 -9.10 9.79 -0.64
CA VAL A 121 -8.05 8.78 -0.44
C VAL A 121 -7.65 8.68 1.05
N VAL A 122 -7.39 9.82 1.70
CA VAL A 122 -6.99 9.87 3.12
C VAL A 122 -8.08 9.32 4.04
N VAL A 123 -9.35 9.60 3.75
CA VAL A 123 -10.48 9.13 4.56
C VAL A 123 -10.79 7.66 4.29
N MET A 124 -10.82 7.26 3.02
CA MET A 124 -11.23 5.90 2.65
C MET A 124 -10.15 4.85 2.93
N THR A 125 -8.88 5.23 2.92
CA THR A 125 -7.79 4.29 3.19
C THR A 125 -7.88 3.64 4.58
N PRO A 126 -8.02 4.38 5.69
CA PRO A 126 -8.25 3.78 7.00
C PRO A 126 -9.52 2.94 7.08
N VAL A 127 -10.60 3.37 6.40
CA VAL A 127 -11.87 2.64 6.38
C VAL A 127 -11.67 1.27 5.70
N PHE A 128 -11.06 1.22 4.53
CA PHE A 128 -10.78 -0.04 3.84
C PHE A 128 -9.77 -0.90 4.59
N HIS A 129 -8.76 -0.30 5.19
CA HIS A 129 -7.79 -1.02 6.01
C HIS A 129 -8.46 -1.72 7.19
N LEU A 130 -9.33 -1.01 7.91
CA LEU A 130 -10.09 -1.58 9.03
C LEU A 130 -11.08 -2.65 8.53
N ALA A 131 -11.84 -2.37 7.49
CA ALA A 131 -12.82 -3.30 6.94
C ALA A 131 -12.18 -4.62 6.48
N THR A 132 -11.03 -4.56 5.78
CA THR A 132 -10.31 -5.74 5.34
C THR A 132 -9.72 -6.54 6.51
N ASN A 133 -9.22 -5.86 7.54
CA ASN A 133 -8.70 -6.52 8.73
C ASN A 133 -9.81 -7.20 9.55
N VAL A 134 -10.94 -6.53 9.76
CA VAL A 134 -12.11 -7.10 10.43
C VAL A 134 -12.66 -8.29 9.61
N GLY A 135 -12.72 -8.17 8.28
CA GLY A 135 -13.12 -9.27 7.42
C GLY A 135 -12.18 -10.48 7.51
N ALA A 136 -10.87 -10.25 7.49
CA ALA A 136 -9.86 -11.31 7.64
C ALA A 136 -9.93 -11.98 9.03
N TYR A 137 -10.19 -11.21 10.07
CA TYR A 137 -10.43 -11.73 11.42
C TYR A 137 -11.70 -12.60 11.47
N ALA A 138 -12.81 -12.12 10.93
CA ALA A 138 -14.06 -12.88 10.89
C ALA A 138 -13.95 -14.19 10.09
N LEU A 139 -13.08 -14.24 9.08
CA LEU A 139 -12.77 -15.44 8.31
C LEU A 139 -11.72 -16.36 8.96
N GLY A 140 -11.21 -16.01 10.15
CA GLY A 140 -10.18 -16.77 10.84
C GLY A 140 -8.79 -16.72 10.22
N VAL A 141 -8.55 -15.79 9.28
CA VAL A 141 -7.24 -15.61 8.61
C VAL A 141 -6.29 -14.78 9.47
N LYS A 142 -6.80 -13.88 10.31
CA LYS A 142 -6.04 -13.09 11.28
C LYS A 142 -6.46 -13.42 12.71
N ALA A 143 -5.52 -13.30 13.65
CA ALA A 143 -5.78 -13.48 15.07
C ALA A 143 -6.40 -12.22 15.72
N GLU A 144 -6.23 -11.07 15.10
CA GLU A 144 -6.60 -9.75 15.64
C GLU A 144 -7.36 -8.95 14.57
N PRO A 145 -8.39 -8.15 14.94
CA PRO A 145 -9.22 -7.40 13.97
C PRO A 145 -8.59 -6.10 13.45
N TRP A 146 -7.38 -5.76 13.87
CA TRP A 146 -6.64 -4.55 13.44
C TRP A 146 -5.35 -4.84 12.68
#